data_1bde3a3cce184bc7da9b92034088307b
#
_entry.id   1bde3a3cce184bc7da9b92034088307b
#
_cell.length_a   1.000
_cell.length_b   1.000
_cell.length_c   1.000
_cell.angle_alpha   90.00
_cell.angle_beta   90.00
_cell.angle_gamma   90.00
#
_symmetry.space_group_name_H-M   'P 1'
#
loop_
_entity.id
_entity.type
_entity.pdbx_description
1 polymer ?
#
loop_
_entity_poly.entity_id
_entity_poly.type
_entity_poly.pdbx_seq_one_letter_code
_entity_poly.pdbx_strand_id
1 'polypeptide(L)'
;VKKGVGHRKMIPIASVVDPTYLYSLPPYQTAAGSVDIFSHLCENYFKEEPHAFVQDRVSEALMKTVLFFAPMAIKEPDNYVARANLAWASSLALNGITGSGKPGAWPVHAIEHELSAYYDLTHGVGLAIITPVWMRYTLNDTNLYQYVEYGINVFGIDPTLPKTEIAEKAIDATEAFFKSLGIPMSLKEVDIDETHFEAMAKSAVKLGRLDKAAIPLDEGDVIQILKQCL
;
A
#
# COMPACT_ATOMS: atom_id res chain seq x y z
N VAL A 1 20.41 5.18 -3.77
CA VAL A 1 19.26 6.09 -3.67
C VAL A 1 18.29 5.80 -4.80
N LYS A 2 17.04 5.44 -4.47
CA LYS A 2 15.95 5.27 -5.44
C LYS A 2 15.23 6.62 -5.60
N LYS A 3 15.12 7.13 -6.82
CA LYS A 3 14.46 8.42 -7.11
C LYS A 3 13.51 8.29 -8.29
N GLY A 4 12.30 8.83 -8.13
CA GLY A 4 11.33 8.98 -9.19
C GLY A 4 11.50 10.29 -9.96
N VAL A 5 11.26 10.25 -11.26
CA VAL A 5 11.10 11.44 -12.12
C VAL A 5 9.77 11.33 -12.84
N GLY A 6 8.95 12.37 -12.75
CA GLY A 6 7.67 12.44 -13.43
C GLY A 6 7.46 13.79 -14.12
N HIS A 7 6.94 13.77 -15.34
CA HIS A 7 6.53 14.98 -16.05
C HIS A 7 5.40 14.66 -17.02
N ARG A 8 4.44 15.59 -17.19
CA ARG A 8 3.28 15.38 -18.09
C ARG A 8 3.66 14.96 -19.52
N LYS A 9 4.79 15.43 -20.04
CA LYS A 9 5.30 15.07 -21.37
C LYS A 9 5.88 13.65 -21.46
N MET A 10 6.03 12.94 -20.34
CA MET A 10 6.47 11.55 -20.30
C MET A 10 5.29 10.57 -20.35
N ILE A 11 4.06 11.07 -20.22
CA ILE A 11 2.86 10.23 -20.27
C ILE A 11 2.64 9.81 -21.72
N PRO A 12 2.44 8.51 -22.03
CA PRO A 12 2.08 8.03 -23.36
C PRO A 12 0.79 8.69 -23.86
N ILE A 13 0.72 8.97 -25.16
CA ILE A 13 -0.52 9.49 -25.79
C ILE A 13 -1.65 8.46 -25.71
N ALA A 14 -1.30 7.17 -25.80
CA ALA A 14 -2.21 6.05 -25.65
C ALA A 14 -1.47 4.86 -25.04
N SER A 15 -2.17 4.04 -24.29
CA SER A 15 -1.65 2.79 -23.72
C SER A 15 -2.63 1.67 -24.01
N VAL A 16 -2.11 0.50 -24.35
CA VAL A 16 -2.89 -0.75 -24.43
C VAL A 16 -2.42 -1.65 -23.30
N VAL A 17 -3.34 -2.04 -22.42
CA VAL A 17 -3.08 -2.97 -21.33
C VAL A 17 -3.70 -4.31 -21.71
N ASP A 18 -2.87 -5.26 -22.14
CA ASP A 18 -3.31 -6.60 -22.51
C ASP A 18 -2.99 -7.56 -21.33
N PRO A 19 -4.03 -8.08 -20.64
CA PRO A 19 -3.84 -8.96 -19.48
C PRO A 19 -3.12 -10.28 -19.83
N THR A 20 -3.12 -10.72 -21.09
CA THR A 20 -2.49 -11.98 -21.49
C THR A 20 -0.96 -11.96 -21.36
N TYR A 21 -0.34 -10.78 -21.45
CA TYR A 21 1.09 -10.62 -21.15
C TYR A 21 1.45 -10.90 -19.68
N LEU A 22 0.46 -10.91 -18.78
CA LEU A 22 0.66 -11.19 -17.35
C LEU A 22 0.62 -12.70 -17.03
N TYR A 23 0.29 -13.58 -17.97
CA TYR A 23 0.19 -15.03 -17.75
C TYR A 23 1.53 -15.67 -17.36
N SER A 24 2.62 -15.15 -17.89
CA SER A 24 3.98 -15.62 -17.59
C SER A 24 4.58 -15.03 -16.30
N LEU A 25 3.86 -14.13 -15.62
CA LEU A 25 4.35 -13.50 -14.40
C LEU A 25 4.38 -14.53 -13.25
N PRO A 26 5.54 -14.71 -12.58
CA PRO A 26 5.62 -15.65 -11.47
C PRO A 26 4.63 -15.33 -10.34
N PRO A 27 4.14 -16.33 -9.59
CA PRO A 27 3.22 -16.13 -8.47
C PRO A 27 3.72 -15.08 -7.46
N TYR A 28 5.01 -15.10 -7.14
CA TYR A 28 5.66 -14.12 -6.25
C TYR A 28 5.50 -12.68 -6.76
N GLN A 29 5.73 -12.45 -8.06
CA GLN A 29 5.59 -11.12 -8.65
C GLN A 29 4.11 -10.70 -8.76
N THR A 30 3.21 -11.65 -8.98
CA THR A 30 1.76 -11.39 -8.94
C THR A 30 1.32 -10.99 -7.54
N ALA A 31 1.82 -11.66 -6.50
CA ALA A 31 1.55 -11.31 -5.10
C ALA A 31 2.10 -9.93 -4.75
N ALA A 32 3.39 -9.68 -5.04
CA ALA A 32 4.03 -8.40 -4.78
C ALA A 32 3.33 -7.23 -5.50
N GLY A 33 2.99 -7.40 -6.78
CA GLY A 33 2.25 -6.38 -7.54
C GLY A 33 0.82 -6.15 -7.02
N SER A 34 0.15 -7.19 -6.51
CA SER A 34 -1.18 -7.05 -5.89
C SER A 34 -1.11 -6.26 -4.57
N VAL A 35 -0.08 -6.50 -3.77
CA VAL A 35 0.19 -5.69 -2.56
C VAL A 35 0.47 -4.24 -2.94
N ASP A 36 1.25 -4.00 -4.00
CA ASP A 36 1.57 -2.64 -4.46
C ASP A 36 0.30 -1.88 -4.86
N ILE A 37 -0.59 -2.49 -5.66
CA ILE A 37 -1.91 -1.90 -5.98
C ILE A 37 -2.66 -1.54 -4.70
N PHE A 38 -2.72 -2.46 -3.74
CA PHE A 38 -3.45 -2.27 -2.49
C PHE A 38 -2.83 -1.15 -1.65
N SER A 39 -1.50 -1.08 -1.57
CA SER A 39 -0.78 -0.04 -0.84
C SER A 39 -0.98 1.35 -1.45
N HIS A 40 -0.97 1.49 -2.77
CA HIS A 40 -1.32 2.73 -3.46
C HIS A 40 -2.72 3.24 -3.05
N LEU A 41 -3.68 2.32 -2.99
CA LEU A 41 -5.05 2.64 -2.58
C LEU A 41 -5.11 3.06 -1.11
N CYS A 42 -4.41 2.36 -0.22
CA CYS A 42 -4.31 2.72 1.20
C CYS A 42 -3.71 4.11 1.40
N GLU A 43 -2.59 4.42 0.75
CA GLU A 43 -1.93 5.72 0.92
C GLU A 43 -2.75 6.89 0.37
N ASN A 44 -3.61 6.66 -0.63
CA ASN A 44 -4.59 7.66 -1.05
C ASN A 44 -5.81 7.72 -0.12
N TYR A 45 -6.26 6.58 0.39
CA TYR A 45 -7.43 6.48 1.26
C TYR A 45 -7.22 7.19 2.61
N PHE A 46 -6.08 6.92 3.26
CA PHE A 46 -5.76 7.47 4.58
C PHE A 46 -5.19 8.90 4.56
N LYS A 47 -5.27 9.61 3.45
CA LYS A 47 -5.04 11.06 3.44
C LYS A 47 -6.19 11.79 4.11
N GLU A 48 -5.84 12.84 4.89
CA GLU A 48 -6.81 13.64 5.62
C GLU A 48 -7.57 14.58 4.67
N GLU A 49 -8.70 14.12 4.15
CA GLU A 49 -9.64 14.93 3.36
C GLU A 49 -11.07 14.39 3.54
N PRO A 50 -11.81 14.89 4.53
CA PRO A 50 -13.12 14.33 4.91
C PRO A 50 -14.21 14.49 3.84
N HIS A 51 -13.97 15.32 2.82
CA HIS A 51 -14.95 15.58 1.76
C HIS A 51 -14.69 14.78 0.48
N ALA A 52 -13.66 13.92 0.46
CA ALA A 52 -13.30 13.11 -0.71
C ALA A 52 -14.09 11.79 -0.80
N PHE A 53 -15.40 11.84 -0.52
CA PHE A 53 -16.26 10.66 -0.45
C PHE A 53 -16.20 9.78 -1.71
N VAL A 54 -16.23 10.36 -2.90
CA VAL A 54 -16.17 9.61 -4.17
C VAL A 54 -14.85 8.86 -4.30
N GLN A 55 -13.73 9.51 -4.00
CA GLN A 55 -12.40 8.90 -4.06
C GLN A 55 -12.27 7.74 -3.10
N ASP A 56 -12.83 7.86 -1.91
CA ASP A 56 -12.82 6.80 -0.89
C ASP A 56 -13.66 5.60 -1.33
N ARG A 57 -14.88 5.81 -1.82
CA ARG A 57 -15.73 4.71 -2.34
C ARG A 57 -15.10 3.99 -3.54
N VAL A 58 -14.44 4.74 -4.44
CA VAL A 58 -13.68 4.15 -5.57
C VAL A 58 -12.51 3.32 -5.04
N SER A 59 -11.75 3.85 -4.08
CA SER A 59 -10.61 3.13 -3.47
C SER A 59 -11.05 1.83 -2.81
N GLU A 60 -12.15 1.84 -2.05
CA GLU A 60 -12.72 0.65 -1.41
C GLU A 60 -13.16 -0.40 -2.43
N ALA A 61 -13.81 0.02 -3.51
CA ALA A 61 -14.21 -0.91 -4.58
C ALA A 61 -12.98 -1.56 -5.24
N LEU A 62 -11.91 -0.81 -5.48
CA LEU A 62 -10.66 -1.31 -6.04
C LEU A 62 -9.93 -2.24 -5.06
N MET A 63 -9.89 -1.90 -3.75
CA MET A 63 -9.33 -2.78 -2.72
C MET A 63 -10.07 -4.13 -2.68
N LYS A 64 -11.41 -4.15 -2.71
CA LYS A 64 -12.20 -5.38 -2.81
C LYS A 64 -11.88 -6.17 -4.07
N THR A 65 -11.66 -5.50 -5.19
CA THR A 65 -11.25 -6.14 -6.44
C THR A 65 -9.93 -6.87 -6.26
N VAL A 66 -8.94 -6.24 -5.61
CA VAL A 66 -7.64 -6.85 -5.32
C VAL A 66 -7.78 -8.03 -4.35
N LEU A 67 -8.54 -7.87 -3.26
CA LEU A 67 -8.82 -8.94 -2.29
C LEU A 67 -9.39 -10.19 -2.96
N PHE A 68 -10.29 -10.01 -3.92
CA PHE A 68 -10.96 -11.12 -4.61
C PHE A 68 -10.08 -11.77 -5.69
N PHE A 69 -9.43 -10.96 -6.53
CA PHE A 69 -8.75 -11.46 -7.73
C PHE A 69 -7.28 -11.80 -7.53
N ALA A 70 -6.58 -11.24 -6.53
CA ALA A 70 -5.17 -11.54 -6.33
C ALA A 70 -4.91 -13.02 -5.99
N PRO A 71 -5.62 -13.64 -5.03
CA PRO A 71 -5.45 -15.08 -4.76
C PRO A 71 -5.80 -15.95 -5.98
N MET A 72 -6.81 -15.55 -6.77
CA MET A 72 -7.20 -16.25 -7.99
C MET A 72 -6.10 -16.18 -9.06
N ALA A 73 -5.55 -15.01 -9.32
CA ALA A 73 -4.49 -14.84 -10.30
C ALA A 73 -3.16 -15.53 -9.91
N ILE A 74 -2.91 -15.73 -8.60
CA ILE A 74 -1.78 -16.51 -8.10
C ILE A 74 -1.99 -18.00 -8.34
N LYS A 75 -3.21 -18.50 -8.06
CA LYS A 75 -3.56 -19.92 -8.19
C LYS A 75 -3.76 -20.35 -9.65
N GLU A 76 -4.31 -19.45 -10.46
CA GLU A 76 -4.68 -19.67 -11.87
C GLU A 76 -3.99 -18.57 -12.71
N PRO A 77 -2.68 -18.71 -13.05
CA PRO A 77 -1.91 -17.62 -13.67
C PRO A 77 -2.42 -17.14 -15.03
N ASP A 78 -3.12 -18.00 -15.76
CA ASP A 78 -3.73 -17.74 -17.07
C ASP A 78 -5.24 -17.38 -16.99
N ASN A 79 -5.78 -17.17 -15.79
CA ASN A 79 -7.14 -16.70 -15.64
C ASN A 79 -7.30 -15.26 -16.13
N TYR A 80 -7.84 -15.12 -17.35
CA TYR A 80 -8.01 -13.82 -18.00
C TYR A 80 -8.80 -12.83 -17.14
N VAL A 81 -9.90 -13.28 -16.51
CA VAL A 81 -10.76 -12.40 -15.72
C VAL A 81 -10.01 -11.83 -14.51
N ALA A 82 -9.24 -12.67 -13.81
CA ALA A 82 -8.44 -12.23 -12.67
C ALA A 82 -7.36 -11.25 -13.12
N ARG A 83 -6.60 -11.57 -14.17
CA ARG A 83 -5.55 -10.70 -14.72
C ARG A 83 -6.09 -9.36 -15.22
N ALA A 84 -7.21 -9.37 -15.94
CA ALA A 84 -7.85 -8.17 -16.47
C ALA A 84 -8.32 -7.22 -15.35
N ASN A 85 -8.96 -7.77 -14.31
CA ASN A 85 -9.41 -6.96 -13.18
C ASN A 85 -8.25 -6.38 -12.37
N LEU A 86 -7.19 -7.14 -12.13
CA LEU A 86 -5.98 -6.62 -11.44
C LEU A 86 -5.28 -5.55 -12.28
N ALA A 87 -5.11 -5.77 -13.58
CA ALA A 87 -4.48 -4.79 -14.48
C ALA A 87 -5.28 -3.48 -14.54
N TRP A 88 -6.60 -3.57 -14.56
CA TRP A 88 -7.47 -2.38 -14.53
C TRP A 88 -7.45 -1.69 -13.16
N ALA A 89 -7.52 -2.44 -12.06
CA ALA A 89 -7.38 -1.90 -10.71
C ALA A 89 -6.03 -1.19 -10.52
N SER A 90 -4.92 -1.78 -11.03
CA SER A 90 -3.59 -1.18 -11.02
C SER A 90 -3.58 0.19 -11.72
N SER A 91 -4.17 0.25 -12.92
CA SER A 91 -4.25 1.50 -13.68
C SER A 91 -5.03 2.59 -12.93
N LEU A 92 -6.14 2.22 -12.29
CA LEU A 92 -6.98 3.16 -11.55
C LEU A 92 -6.38 3.58 -10.20
N ALA A 93 -5.61 2.71 -9.55
CA ALA A 93 -4.93 3.02 -8.29
C ALA A 93 -3.87 4.13 -8.43
N LEU A 94 -3.31 4.30 -9.65
CA LEU A 94 -2.19 5.23 -9.89
C LEU A 94 -2.48 6.35 -10.90
N ASN A 95 -3.61 6.32 -11.61
CA ASN A 95 -3.93 7.35 -12.63
C ASN A 95 -4.40 8.69 -12.04
N GLY A 96 -4.50 8.81 -10.73
CA GLY A 96 -4.89 10.02 -10.00
C GLY A 96 -6.35 10.08 -9.58
N ILE A 97 -7.22 9.16 -10.01
CA ILE A 97 -8.65 9.21 -9.66
C ILE A 97 -8.88 9.07 -8.15
N THR A 98 -8.14 8.17 -7.49
CA THR A 98 -8.24 7.91 -6.05
C THR A 98 -7.58 8.97 -5.18
N GLY A 99 -6.60 9.72 -5.74
CA GLY A 99 -5.87 10.77 -5.04
C GLY A 99 -6.28 12.18 -5.41
N SER A 100 -7.25 12.37 -6.32
CA SER A 100 -7.67 13.70 -6.78
C SER A 100 -8.27 14.51 -5.64
N GLY A 101 -7.72 15.72 -5.40
CA GLY A 101 -8.14 16.59 -4.30
C GLY A 101 -7.65 16.15 -2.91
N LYS A 102 -6.91 15.05 -2.80
CA LYS A 102 -6.34 14.56 -1.53
C LYS A 102 -4.83 14.84 -1.50
N PRO A 103 -4.38 15.99 -0.97
CA PRO A 103 -2.97 16.32 -0.89
C PRO A 103 -2.25 15.46 0.14
N GLY A 104 -0.93 15.46 0.10
CA GLY A 104 -0.09 14.81 1.10
C GLY A 104 0.92 13.83 0.52
N ALA A 105 1.92 13.51 1.34
CA ALA A 105 2.96 12.55 1.01
C ALA A 105 2.43 11.10 1.09
N TRP A 106 3.25 10.18 0.59
CA TRP A 106 3.04 8.73 0.66
C TRP A 106 4.12 8.10 1.57
N PRO A 107 3.84 7.98 2.89
CA PRO A 107 4.87 7.56 3.85
C PRO A 107 5.38 6.14 3.61
N VAL A 108 4.48 5.19 3.34
CA VAL A 108 4.85 3.78 3.15
C VAL A 108 5.79 3.62 1.96
N HIS A 109 5.44 4.23 0.81
CA HIS A 109 6.31 4.21 -0.37
C HIS A 109 7.65 4.90 -0.13
N ALA A 110 7.65 6.03 0.59
CA ALA A 110 8.89 6.75 0.88
C ALA A 110 9.85 5.92 1.74
N ILE A 111 9.33 5.21 2.74
CA ILE A 111 10.13 4.31 3.60
C ILE A 111 10.59 3.08 2.80
N GLU A 112 9.69 2.48 2.02
CA GLU A 112 9.99 1.30 1.20
C GLU A 112 11.06 1.58 0.15
N HIS A 113 11.05 2.76 -0.47
CA HIS A 113 12.07 3.13 -1.46
C HIS A 113 13.48 3.05 -0.90
N GLU A 114 13.67 3.25 0.39
CA GLU A 114 14.96 3.08 1.03
C GLU A 114 15.31 1.59 1.22
N LEU A 115 14.33 0.73 1.56
CA LEU A 115 14.56 -0.73 1.59
C LEU A 115 14.99 -1.25 0.22
N SER A 116 14.27 -0.89 -0.84
CA SER A 116 14.67 -1.22 -2.22
C SER A 116 16.06 -0.68 -2.58
N ALA A 117 16.39 0.54 -2.12
CA ALA A 117 17.64 1.20 -2.48
C ALA A 117 18.88 0.59 -1.78
N TYR A 118 18.72 0.09 -0.56
CA TYR A 118 19.82 -0.48 0.24
C TYR A 118 19.97 -1.99 0.05
N TYR A 119 18.85 -2.70 -0.14
CA TYR A 119 18.84 -4.16 -0.07
C TYR A 119 18.29 -4.82 -1.36
N ASP A 120 17.96 -4.05 -2.39
CA ASP A 120 17.34 -4.57 -3.63
C ASP A 120 16.07 -5.40 -3.35
N LEU A 121 15.35 -5.05 -2.27
CA LEU A 121 14.11 -5.71 -1.88
C LEU A 121 13.05 -5.47 -2.94
N THR A 122 12.29 -6.51 -3.29
CA THR A 122 11.13 -6.39 -4.18
C THR A 122 10.12 -5.39 -3.61
N HIS A 123 9.78 -4.37 -4.37
CA HIS A 123 8.99 -3.20 -3.93
C HIS A 123 7.71 -3.59 -3.17
N GLY A 124 6.85 -4.43 -3.77
CA GLY A 124 5.61 -4.85 -3.13
C GLY A 124 5.81 -5.65 -1.83
N VAL A 125 6.96 -6.31 -1.65
CA VAL A 125 7.30 -7.00 -0.39
C VAL A 125 7.61 -6.00 0.71
N GLY A 126 8.41 -4.99 0.41
CA GLY A 126 8.68 -3.91 1.37
C GLY A 126 7.40 -3.17 1.76
N LEU A 127 6.50 -2.91 0.80
CA LEU A 127 5.19 -2.32 1.08
C LEU A 127 4.33 -3.21 1.98
N ALA A 128 4.34 -4.54 1.76
CA ALA A 128 3.59 -5.48 2.60
C ALA A 128 4.04 -5.45 4.06
N ILE A 129 5.35 -5.41 4.28
CA ILE A 129 5.94 -5.38 5.63
C ILE A 129 5.61 -4.07 6.35
N ILE A 130 5.73 -2.93 5.65
CA ILE A 130 5.60 -1.61 6.27
C ILE A 130 4.14 -1.22 6.48
N THR A 131 3.23 -1.53 5.53
CA THR A 131 1.86 -0.99 5.54
C THR A 131 1.10 -1.24 6.87
N PRO A 132 0.98 -2.47 7.38
CA PRO A 132 0.21 -2.71 8.62
C PRO A 132 0.89 -2.08 9.85
N VAL A 133 2.22 -2.04 9.88
CA VAL A 133 2.97 -1.40 10.98
C VAL A 133 2.76 0.12 10.96
N TRP A 134 2.86 0.74 9.77
CA TRP A 134 2.57 2.16 9.60
C TRP A 134 1.13 2.50 9.99
N MET A 135 0.15 1.67 9.60
CA MET A 135 -1.25 1.86 9.99
C MET A 135 -1.41 1.88 11.51
N ARG A 136 -0.82 0.92 12.23
CA ARG A 136 -0.88 0.88 13.70
C ARG A 136 -0.18 2.07 14.33
N TYR A 137 0.98 2.48 13.79
CA TYR A 137 1.77 3.58 14.30
C TYR A 137 1.05 4.94 14.16
N THR A 138 0.32 5.13 13.08
CA THR A 138 -0.35 6.41 12.75
C THR A 138 -1.80 6.48 13.19
N LEU A 139 -2.43 5.34 13.59
CA LEU A 139 -3.80 5.33 14.08
C LEU A 139 -3.93 6.19 15.34
N ASN A 140 -4.89 7.13 15.33
CA ASN A 140 -5.20 8.00 16.46
C ASN A 140 -6.67 8.47 16.38
N ASP A 141 -7.12 9.23 17.37
CA ASP A 141 -8.52 9.68 17.47
C ASP A 141 -8.98 10.51 16.26
N THR A 142 -8.08 11.24 15.60
CA THR A 142 -8.45 12.12 14.48
C THR A 142 -8.72 11.36 13.19
N ASN A 143 -8.05 10.23 12.97
CA ASN A 143 -8.19 9.40 11.78
C ASN A 143 -8.95 8.07 12.02
N LEU A 144 -9.36 7.79 13.26
CA LEU A 144 -10.08 6.57 13.63
C LEU A 144 -11.30 6.30 12.72
N TYR A 145 -12.03 7.35 12.33
CA TYR A 145 -13.20 7.22 11.46
C TYR A 145 -12.86 6.59 10.11
N GLN A 146 -11.70 6.91 9.53
CA GLN A 146 -11.25 6.33 8.24
C GLN A 146 -11.00 4.83 8.38
N TYR A 147 -10.37 4.40 9.48
CA TYR A 147 -10.13 2.98 9.75
C TYR A 147 -11.41 2.21 10.00
N VAL A 148 -12.41 2.85 10.65
CA VAL A 148 -13.75 2.27 10.84
C VAL A 148 -14.45 2.06 9.49
N GLU A 149 -14.49 3.08 8.65
CA GLU A 149 -15.07 2.97 7.29
C GLU A 149 -14.33 1.94 6.44
N TYR A 150 -13.01 1.95 6.47
CA TYR A 150 -12.16 0.98 5.80
C TYR A 150 -12.47 -0.44 6.24
N GLY A 151 -12.55 -0.70 7.55
CA GLY A 151 -12.86 -2.01 8.09
C GLY A 151 -14.24 -2.52 7.66
N ILE A 152 -15.26 -1.68 7.76
CA ILE A 152 -16.63 -2.02 7.38
C ILE A 152 -16.74 -2.21 5.85
N ASN A 153 -16.24 -1.25 5.08
CA ASN A 153 -16.50 -1.21 3.65
C ASN A 153 -15.60 -2.16 2.85
N VAL A 154 -14.36 -2.38 3.27
CA VAL A 154 -13.41 -3.24 2.54
C VAL A 154 -13.49 -4.69 3.03
N PHE A 155 -13.47 -4.90 4.35
CA PHE A 155 -13.42 -6.24 4.94
C PHE A 155 -14.75 -6.77 5.47
N GLY A 156 -15.80 -5.94 5.51
CA GLY A 156 -17.12 -6.36 6.00
C GLY A 156 -17.15 -6.60 7.51
N ILE A 157 -16.31 -5.89 8.27
CA ILE A 157 -16.28 -5.99 9.73
C ILE A 157 -17.62 -5.48 10.30
N ASP A 158 -18.12 -6.15 11.34
CA ASP A 158 -19.39 -5.83 11.97
C ASP A 158 -19.41 -4.38 12.49
N PRO A 159 -20.29 -3.50 11.96
CA PRO A 159 -20.35 -2.10 12.35
C PRO A 159 -20.86 -1.88 13.79
N THR A 160 -21.37 -2.91 14.46
CA THR A 160 -21.85 -2.82 15.84
C THR A 160 -20.73 -2.90 16.89
N LEU A 161 -19.51 -3.29 16.49
CA LEU A 161 -18.36 -3.36 17.36
C LEU A 161 -17.85 -1.97 17.78
N PRO A 162 -17.10 -1.86 18.88
CA PRO A 162 -16.40 -0.62 19.23
C PRO A 162 -15.52 -0.12 18.08
N LYS A 163 -15.49 1.19 17.84
CA LYS A 163 -14.75 1.79 16.74
C LYS A 163 -13.26 1.42 16.72
N THR A 164 -12.64 1.41 17.89
CA THR A 164 -11.23 1.02 18.04
C THR A 164 -11.01 -0.44 17.67
N GLU A 165 -11.92 -1.33 18.06
CA GLU A 165 -11.87 -2.75 17.70
C GLU A 165 -12.04 -2.95 16.18
N ILE A 166 -12.93 -2.19 15.54
CA ILE A 166 -13.08 -2.23 14.06
C ILE A 166 -11.77 -1.81 13.40
N ALA A 167 -11.14 -0.74 13.87
CA ALA A 167 -9.88 -0.23 13.32
C ALA A 167 -8.74 -1.26 13.45
N GLU A 168 -8.57 -1.85 14.63
CA GLU A 168 -7.56 -2.89 14.87
C GLU A 168 -7.79 -4.12 13.99
N LYS A 169 -9.02 -4.62 13.93
CA LYS A 169 -9.41 -5.74 13.05
C LYS A 169 -9.18 -5.44 11.56
N ALA A 170 -9.36 -4.20 11.14
CA ALA A 170 -9.11 -3.79 9.75
C ALA A 170 -7.62 -3.85 9.41
N ILE A 171 -6.75 -3.42 10.33
CA ILE A 171 -5.29 -3.53 10.18
C ILE A 171 -4.86 -5.00 10.17
N ASP A 172 -5.38 -5.80 11.11
CA ASP A 172 -5.09 -7.24 11.18
C ASP A 172 -5.55 -7.97 9.90
N ALA A 173 -6.72 -7.61 9.36
CA ALA A 173 -7.22 -8.17 8.12
C ALA A 173 -6.34 -7.80 6.91
N THR A 174 -5.77 -6.59 6.89
CA THR A 174 -4.81 -6.16 5.87
C THR A 174 -3.53 -7.01 5.92
N GLU A 175 -2.97 -7.18 7.12
CA GLU A 175 -1.79 -8.01 7.34
C GLU A 175 -2.05 -9.48 6.96
N ALA A 176 -3.18 -10.03 7.40
CA ALA A 176 -3.58 -11.39 7.07
C ALA A 176 -3.77 -11.60 5.56
N PHE A 177 -4.31 -10.61 4.86
CA PHE A 177 -4.43 -10.65 3.40
C PHE A 177 -3.06 -10.73 2.73
N PHE A 178 -2.13 -9.85 3.05
CA PHE A 178 -0.79 -9.87 2.47
C PHE A 178 -0.05 -11.19 2.76
N LYS A 179 -0.13 -11.67 3.99
CA LYS A 179 0.40 -12.97 4.39
C LYS A 179 -0.20 -14.13 3.60
N SER A 180 -1.51 -14.07 3.30
CA SER A 180 -2.21 -15.11 2.53
C SER A 180 -1.74 -15.21 1.08
N LEU A 181 -1.13 -14.15 0.54
CA LEU A 181 -0.52 -14.14 -0.79
C LEU A 181 0.89 -14.77 -0.82
N GLY A 182 1.42 -15.21 0.33
CA GLY A 182 2.75 -15.79 0.46
C GLY A 182 3.89 -14.76 0.52
N ILE A 183 3.59 -13.53 0.91
CA ILE A 183 4.57 -12.45 1.07
C ILE A 183 5.19 -12.51 2.48
N PRO A 184 6.52 -12.37 2.62
CA PRO A 184 7.17 -12.15 3.91
C PRO A 184 6.60 -10.93 4.64
N MET A 185 6.38 -11.05 5.96
CA MET A 185 5.73 -10.00 6.74
C MET A 185 6.64 -9.36 7.79
N SER A 186 7.94 -9.68 7.79
CA SER A 186 8.94 -9.02 8.62
C SER A 186 10.25 -8.80 7.86
N LEU A 187 11.03 -7.81 8.30
CA LEU A 187 12.36 -7.53 7.73
C LEU A 187 13.35 -8.68 8.01
N LYS A 188 13.16 -9.41 9.11
CA LYS A 188 13.97 -10.61 9.41
C LYS A 188 13.77 -11.74 8.40
N GLU A 189 12.56 -11.92 7.90
CA GLU A 189 12.27 -12.95 6.88
C GLU A 189 12.95 -12.68 5.54
N VAL A 190 13.45 -11.45 5.35
CA VAL A 190 14.16 -11.02 4.14
C VAL A 190 15.61 -10.59 4.44
N ASP A 191 16.18 -11.07 5.57
CA ASP A 191 17.56 -10.87 5.99
C ASP A 191 17.98 -9.40 6.15
N ILE A 192 17.05 -8.53 6.57
CA ILE A 192 17.30 -7.10 6.82
C ILE A 192 17.33 -6.84 8.33
N ASP A 193 18.40 -6.18 8.77
CA ASP A 193 18.62 -5.71 10.14
C ASP A 193 18.56 -4.18 10.27
N GLU A 194 18.81 -3.66 11.48
CA GLU A 194 18.73 -2.22 11.76
C GLU A 194 19.94 -1.39 11.32
N THR A 195 20.95 -1.99 10.68
CA THR A 195 22.26 -1.35 10.37
C THR A 195 22.13 -0.02 9.62
N HIS A 196 21.14 0.11 8.73
CA HIS A 196 20.98 1.30 7.89
C HIS A 196 19.76 2.16 8.24
N PHE A 197 19.01 1.85 9.30
CA PHE A 197 17.74 2.52 9.60
C PHE A 197 17.86 4.03 9.78
N GLU A 198 18.92 4.53 10.43
CA GLU A 198 19.14 5.98 10.59
C GLU A 198 19.33 6.69 9.24
N ALA A 199 20.17 6.12 8.38
CA ALA A 199 20.41 6.69 7.05
C ALA A 199 19.16 6.62 6.15
N MET A 200 18.41 5.52 6.23
CA MET A 200 17.17 5.33 5.52
C MET A 200 16.10 6.32 6.00
N ALA A 201 15.91 6.48 7.31
CA ALA A 201 14.95 7.40 7.89
C ALA A 201 15.21 8.85 7.44
N LYS A 202 16.46 9.31 7.54
CA LYS A 202 16.86 10.63 7.08
C LYS A 202 16.56 10.87 5.60
N SER A 203 16.80 9.88 4.77
CA SER A 203 16.51 9.94 3.33
C SER A 203 15.01 9.94 3.06
N ALA A 204 14.24 9.00 3.66
CA ALA A 204 12.81 8.86 3.51
C ALA A 204 12.06 10.15 3.89
N VAL A 205 12.37 10.73 5.05
CA VAL A 205 11.75 11.99 5.51
C VAL A 205 12.01 13.11 4.51
N LYS A 206 13.26 13.28 4.08
CA LYS A 206 13.66 14.37 3.19
C LYS A 206 13.10 14.20 1.77
N LEU A 207 13.26 13.03 1.16
CA LEU A 207 12.85 12.78 -0.24
C LEU A 207 11.35 12.55 -0.35
N GLY A 208 10.76 11.83 0.60
CA GLY A 208 9.33 11.55 0.67
C GLY A 208 8.50 12.72 1.17
N ARG A 209 9.15 13.77 1.72
CA ARG A 209 8.46 14.93 2.32
C ARG A 209 7.44 14.50 3.39
N LEU A 210 7.87 13.65 4.30
CA LEU A 210 7.00 13.06 5.31
C LEU A 210 6.44 14.10 6.29
N ASP A 211 7.02 15.31 6.33
CA ASP A 211 6.44 16.51 6.98
C ASP A 211 5.08 16.93 6.37
N LYS A 212 4.72 16.41 5.19
CA LYS A 212 3.48 16.68 4.47
C LYS A 212 2.53 15.48 4.43
N ALA A 213 2.83 14.41 5.13
CA ALA A 213 1.89 13.30 5.29
C ALA A 213 0.67 13.73 6.12
N ALA A 214 -0.44 13.00 6.00
CA ALA A 214 -1.65 13.25 6.79
C ALA A 214 -1.34 13.23 8.30
N ILE A 215 -0.53 12.26 8.71
CA ILE A 215 0.14 12.25 10.02
C ILE A 215 1.62 12.47 9.72
N PRO A 216 2.18 13.66 9.99
CA PRO A 216 3.60 13.94 9.74
C PRO A 216 4.51 12.99 10.50
N LEU A 217 5.58 12.55 9.85
CA LEU A 217 6.58 11.65 10.44
C LEU A 217 7.96 12.30 10.38
N ASP A 218 8.69 12.21 11.47
CA ASP A 218 10.10 12.58 11.54
C ASP A 218 11.05 11.37 11.41
N GLU A 219 12.36 11.59 11.52
CA GLU A 219 13.35 10.51 11.41
C GLU A 219 13.19 9.47 12.54
N GLY A 220 12.82 9.91 13.75
CA GLY A 220 12.58 9.03 14.89
C GLY A 220 11.38 8.11 14.68
N ASP A 221 10.28 8.66 14.13
CA ASP A 221 9.07 7.91 13.79
C ASP A 221 9.38 6.82 12.77
N VAL A 222 10.12 7.17 11.70
CA VAL A 222 10.49 6.20 10.65
C VAL A 222 11.37 5.08 11.21
N ILE A 223 12.34 5.41 12.10
CA ILE A 223 13.16 4.39 12.77
C ILE A 223 12.29 3.47 13.63
N GLN A 224 11.31 4.00 14.36
CA GLN A 224 10.39 3.20 15.17
C GLN A 224 9.53 2.28 14.32
N ILE A 225 8.99 2.76 13.19
CA ILE A 225 8.24 1.95 12.23
C ILE A 225 9.14 0.81 11.72
N LEU A 226 10.36 1.10 11.26
CA LEU A 226 11.29 0.08 10.75
C LEU A 226 11.66 -0.95 11.83
N LYS A 227 11.85 -0.53 13.09
CA LYS A 227 12.11 -1.45 14.20
C LYS A 227 10.93 -2.37 14.50
N GLN A 228 9.71 -1.87 14.37
CA GLN A 228 8.51 -2.70 14.53
C GLN A 228 8.28 -3.67 13.36
N CYS A 229 8.94 -3.45 12.23
CA CYS A 229 8.94 -4.37 11.09
C CYS A 229 9.93 -5.54 11.24
N LEU A 230 10.84 -5.54 12.28
CA LEU A 230 11.78 -6.64 12.57
C LEU A 230 11.06 -7.81 13.23
#